data_c6a67e7532f4dd4bc70cb1451a20ff76
#
_entry.id   c6a67e7532f4dd4bc70cb1451a20ff76
#
_cell.length_a   1.000
_cell.length_b   1.000
_cell.length_c   1.000
_cell.angle_alpha   90.00
_cell.angle_beta   90.00
_cell.angle_gamma   90.00
#
_symmetry.space_group_name_H-M   'P 1'
#
loop_
_entity.id
_entity.type
_entity.pdbx_description
1 polymer ?
#
loop_
_entity_poly.entity_id
_entity_poly.type
_entity_poly.pdbx_seq_one_letter_code
_entity_poly.pdbx_strand_id
1 'polypeptide(L)'
;MTRERAEAVRRWLPAVLWAVAISGFSTSWFTSEQTSRYVLPILALLFPHARPEDLRTMHFWIRKLAHFTEYLILSTLLYRGLRGSQRWSVRAAVLALAMAGVYAVGDEFHQWFVPGRTAAATDCLIDVSGAAAGQGLLAAWARVLRT
;
A
#
# COMPACT_ATOMS: atom_id res chain seq x y z
N MET A 1 3.44 -32.49 1.24
CA MET A 1 3.59 -31.17 1.91
C MET A 1 3.05 -31.30 3.32
N THR A 2 3.84 -31.02 4.37
CA THR A 2 3.40 -31.14 5.76
C THR A 2 2.30 -30.10 6.06
N ARG A 3 1.40 -30.40 6.99
CA ARG A 3 0.31 -29.49 7.41
C ARG A 3 0.83 -28.10 7.79
N GLU A 4 1.93 -28.04 8.49
CA GLU A 4 2.59 -26.79 8.90
C GLU A 4 3.05 -25.93 7.72
N ARG A 5 3.63 -26.54 6.67
CA ARG A 5 4.04 -25.82 5.46
C ARG A 5 2.83 -25.24 4.72
N ALA A 6 1.73 -26.00 4.64
CA ALA A 6 0.50 -25.50 4.02
C ALA A 6 -0.10 -24.31 4.78
N GLU A 7 -0.08 -24.34 6.10
CA GLU A 7 -0.53 -23.22 6.94
C GLU A 7 0.37 -22.00 6.81
N ALA A 8 1.70 -22.16 6.77
CA ALA A 8 2.63 -21.07 6.54
C ALA A 8 2.39 -20.41 5.17
N VAL A 9 2.24 -21.20 4.12
CA VAL A 9 1.91 -20.69 2.78
C VAL A 9 0.61 -19.89 2.80
N ARG A 10 -0.47 -20.43 3.38
CA ARG A 10 -1.76 -19.71 3.48
C ARG A 10 -1.66 -18.37 4.22
N ARG A 11 -0.76 -18.25 5.19
CA ARG A 11 -0.56 -17.00 5.95
C ARG A 11 0.20 -15.97 5.14
N TRP A 12 1.26 -16.36 4.44
CA TRP A 12 2.19 -15.45 3.77
C TRP A 12 1.84 -15.15 2.32
N LEU A 13 1.18 -16.09 1.62
CA LEU A 13 0.85 -15.95 0.20
C LEU A 13 0.12 -14.64 -0.13
N PRO A 14 -0.89 -14.17 0.64
CA PRO A 14 -1.54 -12.89 0.34
C PRO A 14 -0.59 -11.69 0.43
N ALA A 15 0.34 -11.69 1.40
CA ALA A 15 1.32 -10.61 1.53
C ALA A 15 2.29 -10.60 0.36
N VAL A 16 2.77 -11.78 -0.08
CA VAL A 16 3.67 -11.92 -1.23
C VAL A 16 2.97 -11.48 -2.51
N LEU A 17 1.75 -11.96 -2.77
CA LEU A 17 0.98 -11.57 -3.95
C LEU A 17 0.70 -10.07 -3.99
N TRP A 18 0.41 -9.47 -2.84
CA TRP A 18 0.17 -8.04 -2.75
C TRP A 18 1.44 -7.23 -2.97
N ALA A 19 2.58 -7.66 -2.41
CA ALA A 19 3.87 -7.04 -2.69
C ALA A 19 4.22 -7.09 -4.20
N VAL A 20 3.99 -8.23 -4.85
CA VAL A 20 4.16 -8.34 -6.31
C VAL A 20 3.23 -7.38 -7.06
N ALA A 21 1.97 -7.22 -6.62
CA ALA A 21 1.04 -6.27 -7.22
C ALA A 21 1.54 -4.81 -7.08
N ILE A 22 2.03 -4.41 -5.89
CA ILE A 22 2.64 -3.09 -5.66
C ILE A 22 3.83 -2.89 -6.61
N SER A 23 4.75 -3.86 -6.71
CA SER A 23 5.86 -3.79 -7.67
C SER A 23 5.37 -3.63 -9.12
N GLY A 24 4.26 -4.27 -9.49
CA GLY A 24 3.61 -4.08 -10.79
C GLY A 24 3.11 -2.65 -10.98
N PHE A 25 2.46 -2.06 -9.97
CA PHE A 25 1.99 -0.68 -10.00
C PHE A 25 3.13 0.34 -10.02
N SER A 26 4.32 -0.04 -9.56
CA SER A 26 5.52 0.79 -9.59
C SER A 26 6.23 0.82 -10.95
N THR A 27 5.75 0.08 -11.95
CA THR A 27 6.30 0.06 -13.30
C THR A 27 5.92 1.29 -14.13
N SER A 28 6.50 1.41 -15.32
CA SER A 28 6.20 2.49 -16.29
C SER A 28 4.75 2.49 -16.80
N TRP A 29 4.02 1.37 -16.66
CA TRP A 29 2.61 1.26 -17.06
C TRP A 29 1.66 2.11 -16.19
N PHE A 30 2.06 2.43 -14.97
CA PHE A 30 1.26 3.16 -13.98
C PHE A 30 1.86 4.52 -13.63
N THR A 31 2.60 5.15 -14.55
CA THR A 31 3.08 6.53 -14.36
C THR A 31 1.91 7.51 -14.24
N SER A 32 2.19 8.71 -13.73
CA SER A 32 1.18 9.77 -13.65
C SER A 32 0.62 10.13 -15.03
N GLU A 33 1.46 10.13 -16.06
CA GLU A 33 1.02 10.38 -17.43
C GLU A 33 0.08 9.28 -17.95
N GLN A 34 0.45 8.02 -17.78
CA GLN A 34 -0.37 6.90 -18.24
C GLN A 34 -1.73 6.84 -17.53
N THR A 35 -1.71 6.96 -16.20
CA THR A 35 -2.96 6.92 -15.42
C THR A 35 -3.85 8.13 -15.67
N SER A 36 -3.28 9.31 -15.97
CA SER A 36 -4.07 10.51 -16.32
C SER A 36 -4.93 10.32 -17.55
N ARG A 37 -4.49 9.53 -18.54
CA ARG A 37 -5.23 9.25 -19.77
C ARG A 37 -6.59 8.59 -19.52
N TYR A 38 -6.72 7.84 -18.43
CA TYR A 38 -7.95 7.16 -18.04
C TYR A 38 -8.71 7.89 -16.95
N VAL A 39 -8.00 8.39 -15.95
CA VAL A 39 -8.61 8.99 -14.75
C VAL A 39 -9.18 10.39 -15.04
N LEU A 40 -8.48 11.24 -15.80
CA LEU A 40 -8.97 12.60 -16.06
C LEU A 40 -10.28 12.65 -16.86
N PRO A 41 -10.52 11.82 -17.89
CA PRO A 41 -11.82 11.77 -18.57
C PRO A 41 -12.96 11.34 -17.64
N ILE A 42 -12.71 10.38 -16.74
CA ILE A 42 -13.71 9.93 -15.76
C ILE A 42 -14.02 11.07 -14.78
N LEU A 43 -12.99 11.76 -14.27
CA LEU A 43 -13.19 12.90 -13.38
C LEU A 43 -13.95 14.05 -14.09
N ALA A 44 -13.65 14.33 -15.36
CA ALA A 44 -14.35 15.34 -16.13
C ALA A 44 -15.84 14.99 -16.34
N LEU A 45 -16.16 13.70 -16.49
CA LEU A 45 -17.55 13.24 -16.56
C LEU A 45 -18.28 13.41 -15.22
N LEU A 46 -17.60 13.11 -14.10
CA LEU A 46 -18.19 13.22 -12.77
C LEU A 46 -18.29 14.68 -12.27
N PHE A 47 -17.37 15.54 -12.72
CA PHE A 47 -17.26 16.94 -12.33
C PHE A 47 -17.21 17.87 -13.54
N PRO A 48 -18.31 18.02 -14.32
CA PRO A 48 -18.31 18.71 -15.62
C PRO A 48 -18.02 20.22 -15.52
N HIS A 49 -18.15 20.80 -14.32
CA HIS A 49 -17.87 22.21 -14.08
C HIS A 49 -16.51 22.48 -13.42
N ALA A 50 -15.73 21.43 -13.14
CA ALA A 50 -14.40 21.58 -12.56
C ALA A 50 -13.40 22.09 -13.60
N ARG A 51 -12.49 22.95 -13.18
CA ARG A 51 -11.43 23.45 -14.03
C ARG A 51 -10.40 22.34 -14.29
N PRO A 52 -9.66 22.37 -15.40
CA PRO A 52 -8.64 21.35 -15.70
C PRO A 52 -7.57 21.20 -14.61
N GLU A 53 -7.20 22.28 -13.92
CA GLU A 53 -6.27 22.25 -12.79
C GLU A 53 -6.84 21.53 -11.57
N ASP A 54 -8.14 21.66 -11.29
CA ASP A 54 -8.80 20.99 -10.18
C ASP A 54 -8.85 19.47 -10.45
N LEU A 55 -9.14 19.06 -11.69
CA LEU A 55 -9.12 17.64 -12.08
C LEU A 55 -7.71 17.03 -11.96
N ARG A 56 -6.65 17.76 -12.31
CA ARG A 56 -5.26 17.33 -12.13
C ARG A 56 -4.92 17.18 -10.66
N THR A 57 -5.38 18.10 -9.82
CA THR A 57 -5.20 18.05 -8.37
C THR A 57 -5.93 16.86 -7.76
N MET A 58 -7.16 16.58 -8.21
CA MET A 58 -7.90 15.36 -7.80
C MET A 58 -7.15 14.09 -8.19
N HIS A 59 -6.64 14.02 -9.43
CA HIS A 59 -5.84 12.87 -9.88
C HIS A 59 -4.59 12.68 -9.03
N PHE A 60 -3.89 13.76 -8.68
CA PHE A 60 -2.74 13.71 -7.78
C PHE A 60 -3.11 13.08 -6.43
N TRP A 61 -4.21 13.54 -5.80
CA TRP A 61 -4.63 13.00 -4.51
C TRP A 61 -5.14 11.55 -4.59
N ILE A 62 -5.79 11.17 -5.68
CA ILE A 62 -6.18 9.76 -5.93
C ILE A 62 -4.93 8.86 -5.94
N ARG A 63 -3.85 9.28 -6.59
CA ARG A 63 -2.59 8.53 -6.59
C ARG A 63 -1.98 8.42 -5.19
N LYS A 64 -1.96 9.53 -4.42
CA LYS A 64 -1.45 9.50 -3.05
C LYS A 64 -2.29 8.59 -2.14
N LEU A 65 -3.61 8.60 -2.32
CA LEU A 65 -4.51 7.69 -1.60
C LEU A 65 -4.30 6.22 -2.01
N ALA A 66 -3.99 5.96 -3.28
CA ALA A 66 -3.64 4.62 -3.74
C ALA A 66 -2.38 4.11 -3.03
N HIS A 67 -1.28 4.86 -3.02
CA HIS A 67 -0.07 4.53 -2.29
C HIS A 67 -0.34 4.26 -0.80
N PHE A 68 -1.02 5.17 -0.14
CA PHE A 68 -1.42 4.99 1.26
C PHE A 68 -2.16 3.67 1.50
N THR A 69 -3.14 3.37 0.63
CA THR A 69 -3.98 2.17 0.75
C THR A 69 -3.20 0.89 0.44
N GLU A 70 -2.31 0.93 -0.54
CA GLU A 70 -1.43 -0.20 -0.90
C GLU A 70 -0.59 -0.65 0.29
N TYR A 71 0.02 0.30 1.00
CA TYR A 71 0.86 0.00 2.15
C TYR A 71 0.08 -0.28 3.43
N LEU A 72 -1.12 0.30 3.59
CA LEU A 72 -2.06 -0.10 4.64
C LEU A 72 -2.41 -1.59 4.52
N ILE A 73 -2.74 -2.05 3.30
CA ILE A 73 -3.04 -3.45 3.02
C ILE A 73 -1.79 -4.32 3.22
N LEU A 74 -0.64 -3.93 2.67
CA LEU A 74 0.61 -4.68 2.80
C LEU A 74 0.95 -4.92 4.27
N SER A 75 0.95 -3.86 5.08
CA SER A 75 1.28 -3.92 6.50
C SER A 75 0.32 -4.83 7.28
N THR A 76 -0.98 -4.80 6.97
CA THR A 76 -1.99 -5.70 7.56
C THR A 76 -1.76 -7.16 7.19
N LEU A 77 -1.39 -7.43 5.94
CA LEU A 77 -1.11 -8.79 5.46
C LEU A 77 0.19 -9.33 6.06
N LEU A 78 1.24 -8.51 6.18
CA LEU A 78 2.48 -8.85 6.87
C LEU A 78 2.23 -9.16 8.35
N TYR A 79 1.45 -8.34 9.03
CA TYR A 79 1.03 -8.60 10.40
C TYR A 79 0.33 -9.95 10.55
N ARG A 80 -0.62 -10.27 9.66
CA ARG A 80 -1.31 -11.57 9.63
C ARG A 80 -0.32 -12.74 9.51
N GLY A 81 0.70 -12.61 8.67
CA GLY A 81 1.77 -13.60 8.50
C GLY A 81 2.57 -13.81 9.80
N LEU A 82 3.00 -12.70 10.40
CA LEU A 82 3.88 -12.67 11.57
C LEU A 82 3.20 -13.09 12.87
N ARG A 83 1.94 -12.67 13.11
CA ARG A 83 1.24 -12.97 14.38
C ARG A 83 0.92 -14.44 14.56
N GLY A 84 0.84 -15.21 13.49
CA GLY A 84 0.41 -16.61 13.54
C GLY A 84 -1.01 -16.78 14.08
N SER A 85 -1.17 -17.61 15.13
CA SER A 85 -2.44 -17.87 15.82
C SER A 85 -2.74 -16.91 16.98
N GLN A 86 -1.84 -15.98 17.31
CA GLN A 86 -2.02 -15.03 18.42
C GLN A 86 -3.16 -14.05 18.12
N ARG A 87 -3.91 -13.63 19.15
CA ARG A 87 -4.97 -12.61 19.00
C ARG A 87 -4.39 -11.25 18.63
N TRP A 88 -3.42 -10.76 19.40
CA TRP A 88 -2.68 -9.52 19.15
C TRP A 88 -1.23 -9.66 19.60
N SER A 89 -0.29 -9.10 18.82
CA SER A 89 1.14 -9.10 19.13
C SER A 89 1.76 -7.76 18.71
N VAL A 90 2.20 -6.98 19.69
CA VAL A 90 2.93 -5.72 19.45
C VAL A 90 4.21 -5.97 18.66
N ARG A 91 4.94 -7.05 18.99
CA ARG A 91 6.15 -7.43 18.24
C ARG A 91 5.86 -7.67 16.76
N ALA A 92 4.79 -8.39 16.45
CA ALA A 92 4.38 -8.64 15.07
C ALA A 92 3.98 -7.32 14.37
N ALA A 93 3.31 -6.40 15.07
CA ALA A 93 2.92 -5.10 14.52
C ALA A 93 4.14 -4.23 14.17
N VAL A 94 5.13 -4.15 15.09
CA VAL A 94 6.36 -3.40 14.85
C VAL A 94 7.18 -4.01 13.70
N LEU A 95 7.29 -5.34 13.64
CA LEU A 95 7.99 -6.02 12.55
C LEU A 95 7.27 -5.83 11.20
N ALA A 96 5.93 -5.90 11.17
CA ALA A 96 5.17 -5.66 9.95
C ALA A 96 5.35 -4.23 9.45
N LEU A 97 5.32 -3.25 10.35
CA LEU A 97 5.59 -1.84 10.02
C LEU A 97 7.01 -1.65 9.49
N ALA A 98 8.02 -2.24 10.15
CA ALA A 98 9.41 -2.16 9.70
C ALA A 98 9.60 -2.80 8.32
N MET A 99 9.02 -3.98 8.08
CA MET A 99 9.08 -4.65 6.77
C MET A 99 8.39 -3.82 5.67
N ALA A 100 7.22 -3.25 5.96
CA ALA A 100 6.53 -2.37 5.01
C ALA A 100 7.34 -1.10 4.72
N GLY A 101 7.98 -0.51 5.73
CA GLY A 101 8.87 0.65 5.56
C GLY A 101 10.10 0.35 4.71
N VAL A 102 10.76 -0.79 4.94
CA VAL A 102 11.89 -1.23 4.10
C VAL A 102 11.42 -1.47 2.66
N TYR A 103 10.24 -2.05 2.48
CA TYR A 103 9.67 -2.26 1.16
C TYR A 103 9.36 -0.93 0.45
N ALA A 104 8.81 0.07 1.17
CA ALA A 104 8.55 1.41 0.64
C ALA A 104 9.84 2.10 0.14
N VAL A 105 10.92 2.02 0.93
CA VAL A 105 12.23 2.57 0.50
C VAL A 105 12.73 1.84 -0.74
N GLY A 106 12.60 0.51 -0.80
CA GLY A 106 12.99 -0.30 -1.96
C GLY A 106 12.15 0.03 -3.21
N ASP A 107 10.85 0.28 -3.04
CA ASP A 107 9.96 0.65 -4.12
C ASP A 107 10.31 2.04 -4.70
N GLU A 108 10.52 3.04 -3.84
CA GLU A 108 10.98 4.37 -4.25
C GLU A 108 12.36 4.32 -4.93
N PHE A 109 13.28 3.50 -4.42
CA PHE A 109 14.57 3.28 -5.05
C PHE A 109 14.42 2.65 -6.44
N HIS A 110 13.53 1.68 -6.61
CA HIS A 110 13.20 1.10 -7.92
C HIS A 110 12.62 2.15 -8.86
N GLN A 111 11.68 2.97 -8.39
CA GLN A 111 11.04 4.02 -9.18
C GLN A 111 12.03 5.06 -9.71
N TRP A 112 13.14 5.30 -9.04
CA TRP A 112 14.21 6.19 -9.52
C TRP A 112 14.76 5.76 -10.88
N PHE A 113 14.78 4.46 -11.17
CA PHE A 113 15.27 3.91 -12.43
C PHE A 113 14.17 3.71 -13.48
N VAL A 114 12.91 3.95 -13.14
CA VAL A 114 11.78 3.75 -14.06
C VAL A 114 11.51 5.04 -14.84
N PRO A 115 11.62 5.03 -16.19
CA PRO A 115 11.31 6.21 -17.01
C PRO A 115 9.89 6.74 -16.77
N GLY A 116 9.76 8.05 -16.61
CA GLY A 116 8.47 8.71 -16.38
C GLY A 116 7.94 8.63 -14.94
N ARG A 117 8.72 8.06 -14.01
CA ARG A 117 8.48 8.11 -12.56
C ARG A 117 9.34 9.21 -11.92
N THR A 118 8.77 9.89 -10.95
CA THR A 118 9.49 10.79 -10.04
C THR A 118 9.50 10.13 -8.67
N ALA A 119 10.64 9.54 -8.29
CA ALA A 119 10.85 9.08 -6.93
C ALA A 119 10.88 10.29 -5.99
N ALA A 120 10.10 10.25 -4.92
CA ALA A 120 10.01 11.34 -3.96
C ALA A 120 9.96 10.79 -2.52
N ALA A 121 10.84 11.29 -1.66
CA ALA A 121 10.84 10.92 -0.24
C ALA A 121 9.47 11.14 0.44
N THR A 122 8.67 12.08 -0.07
CA THR A 122 7.28 12.30 0.37
C THR A 122 6.38 11.09 0.09
N ASP A 123 6.62 10.34 -0.98
CA ASP A 123 5.82 9.16 -1.31
C ASP A 123 6.13 8.02 -0.34
N CYS A 124 7.40 7.81 -0.01
CA CYS A 124 7.80 6.89 1.06
C CYS A 124 7.15 7.24 2.42
N LEU A 125 7.02 8.55 2.75
CA LEU A 125 6.33 8.96 3.98
C LEU A 125 4.83 8.62 3.94
N ILE A 126 4.18 8.78 2.80
CA ILE A 126 2.76 8.41 2.61
C ILE A 126 2.60 6.90 2.77
N ASP A 127 3.47 6.11 2.15
CA ASP A 127 3.48 4.66 2.23
C ASP A 127 3.64 4.17 3.68
N VAL A 128 4.63 4.70 4.40
CA VAL A 128 4.85 4.37 5.83
C VAL A 128 3.67 4.82 6.69
N SER A 129 3.04 5.97 6.38
CA SER A 129 1.85 6.42 7.11
C SER A 129 0.65 5.50 6.88
N GLY A 130 0.46 5.00 5.65
CA GLY A 130 -0.53 3.96 5.34
C GLY A 130 -0.27 2.67 6.12
N ALA A 131 0.99 2.22 6.13
CA ALA A 131 1.39 1.04 6.90
C ALA A 131 1.11 1.22 8.42
N ALA A 132 1.42 2.39 8.98
CA ALA A 132 1.15 2.70 10.38
C ALA A 132 -0.36 2.77 10.68
N ALA A 133 -1.16 3.35 9.78
CA ALA A 133 -2.61 3.36 9.89
C ALA A 133 -3.20 1.95 9.93
N GLY A 134 -2.70 1.03 9.10
CA GLY A 134 -3.09 -0.38 9.12
C GLY A 134 -2.85 -1.03 10.47
N GLN A 135 -1.70 -0.80 11.11
CA GLN A 135 -1.39 -1.31 12.45
C GLN A 135 -2.27 -0.65 13.52
N GLY A 136 -2.56 0.64 13.40
CA GLY A 136 -3.46 1.36 14.30
C GLY A 136 -4.88 0.79 14.25
N LEU A 137 -5.41 0.52 13.07
CA LEU A 137 -6.74 -0.10 12.87
C LEU A 137 -6.79 -1.51 13.50
N LEU A 138 -5.76 -2.33 13.29
CA LEU A 138 -5.67 -3.67 13.89
C LEU A 138 -5.59 -3.61 15.42
N ALA A 139 -4.84 -2.66 15.98
CA ALA A 139 -4.75 -2.45 17.41
C ALA A 139 -6.09 -2.02 18.02
N ALA A 140 -6.79 -1.09 17.37
CA ALA A 140 -8.12 -0.65 17.78
C ALA A 140 -9.13 -1.80 17.74
N TRP A 141 -9.15 -2.58 16.65
CA TRP A 141 -10.00 -3.75 16.51
C TRP A 141 -9.74 -4.79 17.61
N ALA A 142 -8.46 -5.06 17.90
CA ALA A 142 -8.09 -6.01 18.96
C ALA A 142 -8.53 -5.56 20.36
N ARG A 143 -8.64 -4.26 20.61
CA ARG A 143 -9.17 -3.71 21.88
C ARG A 143 -10.68 -3.94 21.98
N VAL A 144 -11.42 -3.65 20.91
CA VAL A 144 -12.89 -3.84 20.87
C VAL A 144 -13.26 -5.32 21.13
N LEU A 145 -12.48 -6.26 20.60
CA LEU A 145 -12.75 -7.69 20.82
C LEU A 145 -12.36 -8.20 22.22
N ARG A 146 -11.76 -7.38 23.07
CA ARG A 146 -11.41 -7.71 24.47
C ARG A 146 -12.45 -7.22 25.48
N THR A 147 -13.32 -6.28 25.06
CA THR A 147 -14.50 -5.83 25.84
C THR A 147 -15.69 -6.72 25.56
#